data_adcb4b7d8be50a762eaf0f114875026f
#
_entry.id   adcb4b7d8be50a762eaf0f114875026f
#
_cell.length_a   1.000
_cell.length_b   1.000
_cell.length_c   1.000
_cell.angle_alpha   90.00
_cell.angle_beta   90.00
_cell.angle_gamma   90.00
#
_symmetry.space_group_name_H-M   'P 1'
#
loop_
_entity.id
_entity.type
_entity.pdbx_description
1 polymer ?
#
loop_
_entity_poly.entity_id
_entity_poly.type
_entity_poly.pdbx_seq_one_letter_code
_entity_poly.pdbx_strand_id
1 'polypeptide(L)'
;MKDKQKLVVLLVSLVLLILIVKFGYSYLSGSYNEIDNNISSTNMKEARDFTAYDEEGNKVNLSDFKGKKPVVVNIWASWCGPCKAEMPYFEDAIKKYGDQVEILMVNLTDGKRETKEKAIKFLKDNNLDMKVLFDEDLNAANTYTIMGIPRTIFIDINGKISYDREGLIDEDMLKTNIEKIIK
;
A
#
# COMPACT_ATOMS: atom_id res chain seq x y z
N MET A 1 -43.76 6.29 -52.34
CA MET A 1 -42.49 5.50 -52.38
C MET A 1 -41.27 6.29 -51.94
N LYS A 2 -41.12 7.57 -52.26
CA LYS A 2 -39.95 8.42 -51.90
C LYS A 2 -39.75 8.65 -50.40
N ASP A 3 -40.84 8.70 -49.59
CA ASP A 3 -40.73 8.98 -48.13
C ASP A 3 -40.26 7.77 -47.32
N LYS A 4 -40.62 6.55 -47.71
CA LYS A 4 -40.10 5.32 -47.10
C LYS A 4 -38.61 5.14 -47.34
N GLN A 5 -38.10 5.50 -48.51
CA GLN A 5 -36.68 5.46 -48.82
C GLN A 5 -35.88 6.48 -47.98
N LYS A 6 -36.41 7.71 -47.82
CA LYS A 6 -35.81 8.73 -46.97
C LYS A 6 -35.72 8.28 -45.49
N LEU A 7 -36.81 7.64 -44.99
CA LEU A 7 -36.83 7.12 -43.62
C LEU A 7 -35.77 6.01 -43.39
N VAL A 8 -35.64 5.09 -44.35
CA VAL A 8 -34.62 4.01 -44.30
C VAL A 8 -33.22 4.58 -44.30
N VAL A 9 -32.91 5.55 -45.15
CA VAL A 9 -31.61 6.22 -45.18
C VAL A 9 -31.32 6.92 -43.88
N LEU A 10 -32.31 7.57 -43.27
CA LEU A 10 -32.15 8.27 -42.00
C LEU A 10 -31.89 7.29 -40.84
N LEU A 11 -32.56 6.15 -40.81
CA LEU A 11 -32.31 5.10 -39.81
C LEU A 11 -30.93 4.46 -39.96
N VAL A 12 -30.50 4.19 -41.20
CA VAL A 12 -29.17 3.64 -41.47
C VAL A 12 -28.07 4.62 -41.06
N SER A 13 -28.23 5.92 -41.37
CA SER A 13 -27.28 6.95 -40.96
C SER A 13 -27.21 7.09 -39.43
N LEU A 14 -28.32 6.98 -38.71
CA LEU A 14 -28.36 7.02 -37.25
C LEU A 14 -27.64 5.83 -36.63
N VAL A 15 -27.85 4.62 -37.16
CA VAL A 15 -27.15 3.41 -36.69
C VAL A 15 -25.64 3.51 -36.91
N LEU A 16 -25.21 4.00 -38.09
CA LEU A 16 -23.79 4.23 -38.39
C LEU A 16 -23.17 5.25 -37.42
N LEU A 17 -23.89 6.32 -37.09
CA LEU A 17 -23.42 7.33 -36.17
C LEU A 17 -23.25 6.76 -34.76
N ILE A 18 -24.19 5.93 -34.30
CA ILE A 18 -24.09 5.23 -32.99
C ILE A 18 -22.88 4.27 -32.95
N LEU A 19 -22.63 3.56 -34.06
CA LEU A 19 -21.48 2.65 -34.14
C LEU A 19 -20.16 3.41 -34.14
N ILE A 20 -20.07 4.54 -34.84
CA ILE A 20 -18.87 5.41 -34.81
C ILE A 20 -18.60 5.95 -33.41
N VAL A 21 -19.65 6.43 -32.73
CA VAL A 21 -19.52 6.93 -31.33
C VAL A 21 -19.11 5.81 -30.40
N LYS A 22 -19.73 4.63 -30.44
CA LYS A 22 -19.34 3.48 -29.61
C LYS A 22 -17.91 3.02 -29.90
N PHE A 23 -17.51 2.89 -31.16
CA PHE A 23 -16.17 2.45 -31.52
C PHE A 23 -15.12 3.51 -31.16
N GLY A 24 -15.43 4.79 -31.43
CA GLY A 24 -14.57 5.92 -31.06
C GLY A 24 -14.39 6.03 -29.56
N TYR A 25 -15.46 5.88 -28.76
CA TYR A 25 -15.40 5.91 -27.29
C TYR A 25 -14.58 4.73 -26.74
N SER A 26 -14.77 3.51 -27.28
CA SER A 26 -14.00 2.33 -26.87
C SER A 26 -12.51 2.46 -27.22
N TYR A 27 -12.18 3.05 -28.36
CA TYR A 27 -10.79 3.29 -28.77
C TYR A 27 -10.11 4.37 -27.91
N LEU A 28 -10.80 5.48 -27.62
CA LEU A 28 -10.28 6.54 -26.75
C LEU A 28 -10.16 6.07 -25.28
N SER A 29 -11.15 5.35 -24.74
CA SER A 29 -11.09 4.88 -23.35
C SER A 29 -9.99 3.85 -23.12
N GLY A 30 -9.70 2.99 -24.11
CA GLY A 30 -8.57 2.07 -24.06
C GLY A 30 -7.22 2.79 -24.01
N SER A 31 -7.03 3.82 -24.82
CA SER A 31 -5.81 4.65 -24.84
C SER A 31 -5.62 5.47 -23.55
N TYR A 32 -6.70 5.98 -22.96
CA TYR A 32 -6.61 6.73 -21.68
C TYR A 32 -6.15 5.85 -20.54
N ASN A 33 -6.65 4.62 -20.42
CA ASN A 33 -6.26 3.69 -19.37
C ASN A 33 -4.79 3.25 -19.46
N GLU A 34 -4.23 3.09 -20.66
CA GLU A 34 -2.80 2.78 -20.83
C GLU A 34 -1.89 3.98 -20.50
N ILE A 35 -2.32 5.20 -20.81
CA ILE A 35 -1.56 6.42 -20.52
C ILE A 35 -1.55 6.70 -19.02
N ASP A 36 -2.68 6.57 -18.31
CA ASP A 36 -2.75 6.76 -16.85
C ASP A 36 -1.91 5.72 -16.09
N ASN A 37 -1.93 4.46 -16.51
CA ASN A 37 -1.11 3.42 -15.88
C ASN A 37 0.40 3.64 -16.10
N ASN A 38 0.81 4.13 -17.29
CA ASN A 38 2.22 4.43 -17.58
C ASN A 38 2.71 5.70 -16.87
N ILE A 39 1.89 6.75 -16.78
CA ILE A 39 2.24 7.99 -16.07
C ILE A 39 2.27 7.77 -14.55
N SER A 40 1.35 6.95 -14.02
CA SER A 40 1.31 6.61 -12.60
C SER A 40 2.55 5.82 -12.16
N SER A 41 3.02 4.88 -12.99
CA SER A 41 4.21 4.07 -12.67
C SER A 41 5.54 4.82 -12.83
N THR A 42 5.61 5.85 -13.69
CA THR A 42 6.85 6.64 -13.89
C THR A 42 7.07 7.70 -12.81
N ASN A 43 6.04 8.09 -12.04
CA ASN A 43 6.14 9.10 -11.00
C ASN A 43 6.15 8.56 -9.55
N MET A 44 6.04 7.24 -9.35
CA MET A 44 6.11 6.67 -8.01
C MET A 44 7.53 6.81 -7.45
N LYS A 45 7.62 7.38 -6.23
CA LYS A 45 8.88 7.61 -5.51
C LYS A 45 9.50 6.27 -5.11
N GLU A 46 10.80 6.12 -5.31
CA GLU A 46 11.53 4.94 -4.83
C GLU A 46 11.60 4.93 -3.30
N ALA A 47 11.33 3.79 -2.70
CA ALA A 47 11.46 3.60 -1.27
C ALA A 47 12.94 3.69 -0.87
N ARG A 48 13.23 4.52 0.12
CA ARG A 48 14.58 4.62 0.67
C ARG A 48 14.83 3.48 1.63
N ASP A 49 16.01 2.86 1.53
CA ASP A 49 16.39 1.76 2.40
C ASP A 49 16.53 2.21 3.86
N PHE A 50 16.19 1.31 4.78
CA PHE A 50 16.44 1.46 6.21
C PHE A 50 16.79 0.11 6.82
N THR A 51 17.42 0.16 7.98
CA THR A 51 17.74 -0.99 8.82
C THR A 51 16.94 -0.90 10.12
N ALA A 52 16.34 -2.02 10.52
CA ALA A 52 15.77 -2.24 11.86
C ALA A 52 16.23 -3.61 12.38
N TYR A 53 15.91 -3.95 13.62
CA TYR A 53 16.39 -5.16 14.26
C TYR A 53 15.22 -6.07 14.66
N ASP A 54 15.38 -7.37 14.50
CA ASP A 54 14.42 -8.34 15.03
C ASP A 54 14.55 -8.53 16.55
N GLU A 55 13.77 -9.44 17.13
CA GLU A 55 13.80 -9.71 18.55
C GLU A 55 15.14 -10.29 19.02
N GLU A 56 15.84 -11.02 18.17
CA GLU A 56 17.16 -11.60 18.43
C GLU A 56 18.31 -10.61 18.18
N GLY A 57 18.01 -9.42 17.66
CA GLY A 57 19.01 -8.37 17.34
C GLY A 57 19.63 -8.53 15.94
N ASN A 58 19.09 -9.37 15.07
CA ASN A 58 19.57 -9.48 13.70
C ASN A 58 19.08 -8.28 12.89
N LYS A 59 19.91 -7.81 11.97
CA LYS A 59 19.58 -6.72 11.05
C LYS A 59 18.61 -7.18 9.98
N VAL A 60 17.57 -6.39 9.74
CA VAL A 60 16.62 -6.53 8.63
C VAL A 60 16.63 -5.23 7.86
N ASN A 61 16.92 -5.28 6.56
CA ASN A 61 16.92 -4.11 5.69
C ASN A 61 15.67 -4.15 4.79
N LEU A 62 15.09 -2.99 4.50
CA LEU A 62 13.98 -2.93 3.55
C LEU A 62 14.40 -3.46 2.16
N SER A 63 15.63 -3.19 1.75
CA SER A 63 16.20 -3.68 0.49
C SER A 63 16.26 -5.20 0.36
N ASP A 64 16.20 -5.95 1.46
CA ASP A 64 16.21 -7.42 1.45
C ASP A 64 15.02 -8.04 0.73
N PHE A 65 13.92 -7.27 0.61
CA PHE A 65 12.64 -7.69 0.01
C PHE A 65 12.49 -7.24 -1.45
N LYS A 66 13.25 -6.24 -1.91
CA LYS A 66 13.14 -5.69 -3.27
C LYS A 66 13.36 -6.78 -4.33
N GLY A 67 12.43 -6.89 -5.28
CA GLY A 67 12.43 -7.91 -6.32
C GLY A 67 12.02 -9.32 -5.86
N LYS A 68 11.69 -9.49 -4.56
CA LYS A 68 11.27 -10.78 -3.99
C LYS A 68 9.81 -10.74 -3.54
N LYS A 69 9.42 -9.67 -2.83
CA LYS A 69 8.10 -9.52 -2.22
C LYS A 69 7.73 -8.05 -2.07
N PRO A 70 6.50 -7.64 -2.37
CA PRO A 70 6.04 -6.30 -1.99
C PRO A 70 6.03 -6.16 -0.46
N VAL A 71 6.11 -4.94 0.04
CA VAL A 71 6.26 -4.66 1.47
C VAL A 71 5.22 -3.64 1.94
N VAL A 72 4.65 -3.89 3.11
CA VAL A 72 3.94 -2.89 3.91
C VAL A 72 4.78 -2.58 5.14
N VAL A 73 5.17 -1.32 5.32
CA VAL A 73 5.86 -0.86 6.53
C VAL A 73 4.86 -0.09 7.38
N ASN A 74 4.65 -0.51 8.63
CA ASN A 74 3.88 0.25 9.61
C ASN A 74 4.81 0.68 10.76
N ILE A 75 4.91 2.00 10.98
CA ILE A 75 5.73 2.56 12.06
C ILE A 75 4.82 2.93 13.23
N TRP A 76 5.10 2.35 14.40
CA TRP A 76 4.22 2.39 15.55
C TRP A 76 4.97 2.46 16.89
N ALA A 77 4.23 2.68 17.99
CA ALA A 77 4.74 2.55 19.35
C ALA A 77 3.63 2.10 20.32
N SER A 78 4.02 1.45 21.43
CA SER A 78 3.08 0.89 22.44
C SER A 78 2.25 1.95 23.18
N TRP A 79 2.72 3.18 23.23
CA TRP A 79 2.01 4.31 23.85
C TRP A 79 1.07 5.05 22.89
N CYS A 80 1.10 4.74 21.59
CA CYS A 80 0.34 5.43 20.55
C CYS A 80 -1.09 4.86 20.47
N GLY A 81 -2.08 5.65 20.86
CA GLY A 81 -3.48 5.22 20.88
C GLY A 81 -4.01 4.78 19.51
N PRO A 82 -3.88 5.59 18.44
CA PRO A 82 -4.29 5.20 17.09
C PRO A 82 -3.55 3.96 16.58
N CYS A 83 -2.24 3.81 16.88
CA CYS A 83 -1.49 2.62 16.49
C CYS A 83 -2.09 1.35 17.10
N LYS A 84 -2.46 1.40 18.38
CA LYS A 84 -3.10 0.25 19.07
C LYS A 84 -4.43 -0.12 18.44
N ALA A 85 -5.18 0.85 17.97
CA ALA A 85 -6.50 0.62 17.36
C ALA A 85 -6.42 -0.12 16.01
N GLU A 86 -5.33 0.03 15.25
CA GLU A 86 -5.16 -0.63 13.95
C GLU A 86 -4.43 -1.98 14.01
N MET A 87 -3.79 -2.33 15.17
CA MET A 87 -3.06 -3.59 15.32
C MET A 87 -3.83 -4.84 14.93
N PRO A 88 -5.12 -5.03 15.30
CA PRO A 88 -5.88 -6.19 14.88
C PRO A 88 -5.98 -6.33 13.36
N TYR A 89 -6.08 -5.22 12.62
CA TYR A 89 -6.14 -5.23 11.17
C TYR A 89 -4.84 -5.74 10.54
N PHE A 90 -3.70 -5.36 11.13
CA PHE A 90 -2.40 -5.85 10.69
C PHE A 90 -2.20 -7.32 11.01
N GLU A 91 -2.62 -7.78 12.20
CA GLU A 91 -2.57 -9.21 12.55
C GLU A 91 -3.39 -10.06 11.56
N ASP A 92 -4.60 -9.64 11.22
CA ASP A 92 -5.44 -10.32 10.25
C ASP A 92 -4.86 -10.24 8.82
N ALA A 93 -4.26 -9.11 8.46
CA ALA A 93 -3.58 -8.96 7.17
C ALA A 93 -2.34 -9.86 7.06
N ILE A 94 -1.55 -10.01 8.11
CA ILE A 94 -0.41 -10.93 8.18
C ILE A 94 -0.87 -12.38 7.98
N LYS A 95 -1.92 -12.80 8.68
CA LYS A 95 -2.51 -14.16 8.53
C LYS A 95 -3.03 -14.40 7.12
N LYS A 96 -3.63 -13.40 6.50
CA LYS A 96 -4.29 -13.54 5.19
C LYS A 96 -3.35 -13.40 4.00
N TYR A 97 -2.42 -12.46 4.05
CA TYR A 97 -1.61 -12.05 2.91
C TYR A 97 -0.12 -12.34 3.08
N GLY A 98 0.34 -12.85 4.23
CA GLY A 98 1.75 -13.01 4.57
C GLY A 98 2.57 -13.85 3.58
N ASP A 99 1.93 -14.72 2.80
CA ASP A 99 2.59 -15.45 1.71
C ASP A 99 2.90 -14.56 0.49
N GLN A 100 2.12 -13.49 0.28
CA GLN A 100 2.18 -12.64 -0.90
C GLN A 100 2.84 -11.27 -0.65
N VAL A 101 2.78 -10.77 0.59
CA VAL A 101 3.33 -9.46 0.99
C VAL A 101 4.08 -9.61 2.31
N GLU A 102 5.19 -8.90 2.46
CA GLU A 102 5.84 -8.78 3.75
C GLU A 102 5.27 -7.58 4.50
N ILE A 103 4.83 -7.79 5.75
CA ILE A 103 4.31 -6.74 6.61
C ILE A 103 5.31 -6.52 7.74
N LEU A 104 6.03 -5.40 7.67
CA LEU A 104 7.05 -5.00 8.63
C LEU A 104 6.43 -4.07 9.68
N MET A 105 6.16 -4.59 10.86
CA MET A 105 5.70 -3.83 12.02
C MET A 105 6.92 -3.22 12.73
N VAL A 106 7.28 -1.99 12.37
CA VAL A 106 8.49 -1.31 12.86
C VAL A 106 8.17 -0.47 14.10
N ASN A 107 8.64 -0.92 15.26
CA ASN A 107 8.47 -0.19 16.50
C ASN A 107 9.47 0.97 16.60
N LEU A 108 8.98 2.17 16.93
CA LEU A 108 9.80 3.37 17.14
C LEU A 108 10.50 3.30 18.51
N THR A 109 11.57 2.53 18.58
CA THR A 109 12.30 2.21 19.80
C THR A 109 13.31 3.33 20.13
N ASP A 110 12.84 4.45 20.70
CA ASP A 110 13.66 5.64 20.97
C ASP A 110 14.55 5.52 22.23
N GLY A 111 14.45 4.40 22.94
CA GLY A 111 15.20 4.15 24.17
C GLY A 111 14.77 4.98 25.39
N LYS A 112 13.75 5.84 25.24
CA LYS A 112 13.23 6.73 26.30
C LYS A 112 11.74 6.49 26.56
N ARG A 113 10.90 6.96 25.66
CA ARG A 113 9.44 6.80 25.75
C ARG A 113 9.03 5.38 25.37
N GLU A 114 9.69 4.81 24.36
CA GLU A 114 9.51 3.46 23.89
C GLU A 114 10.79 2.65 24.00
N THR A 115 10.67 1.41 24.47
CA THR A 115 11.78 0.43 24.52
C THR A 115 11.31 -0.90 23.99
N LYS A 116 12.25 -1.76 23.60
CA LYS A 116 11.96 -3.11 23.11
C LYS A 116 11.09 -3.89 24.10
N GLU A 117 11.42 -3.82 25.40
CA GLU A 117 10.68 -4.52 26.46
C GLU A 117 9.24 -4.02 26.57
N LYS A 118 9.01 -2.69 26.43
CA LYS A 118 7.65 -2.10 26.44
C LYS A 118 6.83 -2.58 25.25
N ALA A 119 7.43 -2.60 24.06
CA ALA A 119 6.78 -3.08 22.85
C ALA A 119 6.40 -4.56 22.96
N ILE A 120 7.35 -5.42 23.37
CA ILE A 120 7.12 -6.86 23.57
C ILE A 120 6.04 -7.08 24.67
N LYS A 121 6.14 -6.36 25.78
CA LYS A 121 5.12 -6.46 26.83
C LYS A 121 3.74 -6.07 26.30
N PHE A 122 3.63 -5.00 25.52
CA PHE A 122 2.38 -4.57 24.93
C PHE A 122 1.77 -5.65 24.02
N LEU A 123 2.55 -6.26 23.14
CA LEU A 123 2.08 -7.35 22.27
C LEU A 123 1.55 -8.52 23.10
N LYS A 124 2.30 -8.93 24.10
CA LYS A 124 1.92 -10.02 25.01
C LYS A 124 0.65 -9.74 25.80
N ASP A 125 0.54 -8.54 26.38
CA ASP A 125 -0.63 -8.14 27.18
C ASP A 125 -1.92 -8.06 26.35
N ASN A 126 -1.80 -7.84 25.03
CA ASN A 126 -2.93 -7.74 24.10
C ASN A 126 -3.13 -9.00 23.24
N ASN A 127 -2.39 -10.08 23.51
CA ASN A 127 -2.43 -11.35 22.77
C ASN A 127 -2.23 -11.16 21.24
N LEU A 128 -1.35 -10.25 20.85
CA LEU A 128 -1.00 -9.99 19.46
C LEU A 128 0.18 -10.90 19.05
N ASP A 129 -0.07 -11.79 18.09
CA ASP A 129 0.94 -12.71 17.55
C ASP A 129 1.45 -12.20 16.20
N MET A 130 2.42 -11.27 16.24
CA MET A 130 3.06 -10.71 15.06
C MET A 130 4.54 -10.45 15.31
N LYS A 131 5.35 -10.65 14.26
CA LYS A 131 6.76 -10.28 14.29
C LYS A 131 6.91 -8.76 14.24
N VAL A 132 7.76 -8.22 15.09
CA VAL A 132 8.05 -6.79 15.18
C VAL A 132 9.53 -6.55 14.95
N LEU A 133 9.84 -5.49 14.22
CA LEU A 133 11.19 -4.95 14.11
C LEU A 133 11.33 -3.74 15.03
N PHE A 134 12.50 -3.54 15.56
CA PHE A 134 12.84 -2.46 16.49
C PHE A 134 13.76 -1.46 15.80
N ASP A 135 13.32 -0.21 15.68
CA ASP A 135 14.09 0.90 15.10
C ASP A 135 14.96 1.54 16.20
N GLU A 136 15.90 0.77 16.75
CA GLU A 136 16.72 1.16 17.91
C GLU A 136 17.67 2.33 17.58
N ASP A 137 18.12 2.43 16.32
CA ASP A 137 18.99 3.50 15.83
C ASP A 137 18.18 4.67 15.23
N LEU A 138 16.85 4.63 15.30
CA LEU A 138 15.94 5.56 14.63
C LEU A 138 16.21 5.71 13.13
N ASN A 139 16.73 4.66 12.50
CA ASN A 139 17.12 4.68 11.10
C ASN A 139 15.90 4.77 10.17
N ALA A 140 14.87 3.96 10.43
CA ALA A 140 13.61 4.03 9.68
C ALA A 140 12.91 5.39 9.91
N ALA A 141 12.83 5.84 11.15
CA ALA A 141 12.21 7.11 11.52
C ALA A 141 12.89 8.30 10.83
N ASN A 142 14.21 8.35 10.82
CA ASN A 142 14.97 9.42 10.18
C ASN A 142 14.88 9.33 8.65
N THR A 143 14.99 8.13 8.07
CA THR A 143 14.90 7.89 6.63
C THR A 143 13.59 8.40 6.05
N TYR A 144 12.49 8.14 6.73
CA TYR A 144 11.15 8.55 6.27
C TYR A 144 10.66 9.86 6.91
N THR A 145 11.50 10.51 7.71
CA THR A 145 11.16 11.80 8.37
C THR A 145 9.84 11.68 9.14
N ILE A 146 9.76 10.71 10.05
CA ILE A 146 8.54 10.41 10.81
C ILE A 146 8.26 11.53 11.79
N MET A 147 7.21 12.32 11.51
CA MET A 147 6.75 13.40 12.38
C MET A 147 5.56 12.98 13.24
N GLY A 148 4.82 11.98 12.81
CA GLY A 148 3.67 11.42 13.50
C GLY A 148 3.52 9.93 13.26
N ILE A 149 2.93 9.24 14.24
CA ILE A 149 2.59 7.80 14.14
C ILE A 149 1.11 7.58 14.48
N PRO A 150 0.49 6.54 13.89
CA PRO A 150 1.09 5.53 13.01
C PRO A 150 1.42 6.11 11.63
N ARG A 151 2.36 5.48 10.92
CA ARG A 151 2.58 5.72 9.50
C ARG A 151 2.70 4.41 8.75
N THR A 152 1.92 4.27 7.67
CA THR A 152 1.87 3.07 6.86
C THR A 152 2.31 3.37 5.43
N ILE A 153 3.32 2.63 4.94
CA ILE A 153 3.91 2.81 3.62
C ILE A 153 3.77 1.50 2.84
N PHE A 154 3.16 1.57 1.65
CA PHE A 154 2.97 0.43 0.75
C PHE A 154 3.97 0.51 -0.39
N ILE A 155 4.74 -0.54 -0.57
CA ILE A 155 5.87 -0.61 -1.50
C ILE A 155 5.66 -1.81 -2.41
N ASP A 156 5.70 -1.58 -3.72
CA ASP A 156 5.58 -2.64 -4.71
C ASP A 156 6.83 -3.53 -4.77
N ILE A 157 6.77 -4.62 -5.51
CA ILE A 157 7.88 -5.57 -5.67
C ILE A 157 9.14 -4.93 -6.26
N ASN A 158 8.99 -3.82 -7.00
CA ASN A 158 10.10 -3.08 -7.61
C ASN A 158 10.74 -2.08 -6.64
N GLY A 159 10.21 -1.96 -5.42
CA GLY A 159 10.69 -1.02 -4.42
C GLY A 159 10.12 0.39 -4.57
N LYS A 160 9.00 0.58 -5.27
CA LYS A 160 8.35 1.88 -5.44
C LYS A 160 7.21 2.06 -4.45
N ILE A 161 7.09 3.25 -3.87
CA ILE A 161 6.02 3.61 -2.94
C ILE A 161 4.73 3.80 -3.74
N SER A 162 3.78 2.89 -3.54
CA SER A 162 2.44 2.94 -4.12
C SER A 162 1.48 3.83 -3.31
N TYR A 163 1.61 3.81 -1.98
CA TYR A 163 0.80 4.61 -1.07
C TYR A 163 1.56 4.87 0.23
N ASP A 164 1.38 6.06 0.80
CA ASP A 164 2.02 6.49 2.04
C ASP A 164 1.00 7.27 2.88
N ARG A 165 0.71 6.77 4.08
CA ARG A 165 -0.32 7.31 4.97
C ARG A 165 0.25 7.64 6.34
N GLU A 166 0.13 8.89 6.76
CA GLU A 166 0.31 9.29 8.16
C GLU A 166 -1.05 9.30 8.87
N GLY A 167 -1.09 8.77 10.08
CA GLY A 167 -2.31 8.59 10.86
C GLY A 167 -2.96 7.21 10.64
N LEU A 168 -3.99 6.94 11.42
CA LEU A 168 -4.72 5.67 11.47
C LEU A 168 -5.17 5.20 10.08
N ILE A 169 -4.98 3.92 9.82
CA ILE A 169 -5.51 3.22 8.65
C ILE A 169 -6.63 2.27 9.09
N ASP A 170 -7.74 2.28 8.36
CA ASP A 170 -8.81 1.32 8.57
C ASP A 170 -8.58 0.01 7.80
N GLU A 171 -9.36 -1.01 8.11
CA GLU A 171 -9.23 -2.34 7.52
C GLU A 171 -9.40 -2.34 6.00
N ASP A 172 -10.40 -1.62 5.48
CA ASP A 172 -10.69 -1.57 4.05
C ASP A 172 -9.57 -0.86 3.27
N MET A 173 -9.01 0.20 3.82
CA MET A 173 -7.89 0.93 3.25
C MET A 173 -6.62 0.06 3.25
N LEU A 174 -6.34 -0.63 4.37
CA LEU A 174 -5.20 -1.56 4.47
C LEU A 174 -5.31 -2.65 3.40
N LYS A 175 -6.44 -3.35 3.35
CA LYS A 175 -6.73 -4.39 2.38
C LYS A 175 -6.61 -3.91 0.93
N THR A 176 -7.27 -2.79 0.60
CA THR A 176 -7.27 -2.24 -0.76
C THR A 176 -5.86 -1.93 -1.26
N ASN A 177 -5.00 -1.37 -0.40
CA ASN A 177 -3.64 -1.03 -0.78
C ASN A 177 -2.71 -2.25 -0.80
N ILE A 178 -2.91 -3.26 0.05
CA ILE A 178 -2.22 -4.55 -0.09
C ILE A 178 -2.56 -5.18 -1.45
N GLU A 179 -3.85 -5.27 -1.79
CA GLU A 179 -4.31 -5.88 -3.05
C GLU A 179 -3.82 -5.15 -4.31
N LYS A 180 -3.43 -3.88 -4.20
CA LYS A 180 -2.78 -3.14 -5.31
C LYS A 180 -1.32 -3.52 -5.52
N ILE A 181 -0.56 -3.76 -4.45
CA ILE A 181 0.88 -4.01 -4.55
C ILE A 181 1.23 -5.48 -4.80
N ILE A 182 0.30 -6.41 -4.57
CA ILE A 182 0.50 -7.84 -4.84
C ILE A 182 0.10 -8.27 -6.26
N LYS A 183 -0.49 -7.38 -7.06
CA LYS A 183 -0.84 -7.60 -8.47
C LYS A 183 0.36 -7.40 -9.37
#